data_cc623b9bd75417db11d0d4483cefc724
#
_entry.id   cc623b9bd75417db11d0d4483cefc724
#
_cell.length_a   1.000
_cell.length_b   1.000
_cell.length_c   1.000
_cell.angle_alpha   90.00
_cell.angle_beta   90.00
_cell.angle_gamma   90.00
#
_symmetry.space_group_name_H-M   'P 1'
#
loop_
_entity.id
_entity.type
_entity.pdbx_description
1 polymer ?
#
loop_
_entity_poly.entity_id
_entity_poly.type
_entity_poly.pdbx_seq_one_letter_code
_entity_poly.pdbx_strand_id
1 'polypeptide(L)'
;MEVIKKILTKNDCYKVGKAMTPKGIVVHDTGCNNKNVSRYLSSWNRSGVTKCVHAFIGIYDGKVSVVQTLPYTIAPWGCGKGSKGSYNSTHIQFECCEDAKNDAQYFEAVYKTAVEYCAVLCSAYRLPVSSIVDHKEAHALGYASNHGDTADWFPLFGKNMNTFRADVQAVLNGHPTNNAIEVDGYFGKDTITKTQSVLGVAVTGQILNQPLSNRQYLPNATSGWSWAAKTYKPSDTVRAMQVLFGTEPDGYFGKQTAKAMRKFLGLSTLTAKMDKAAVTAWQKWLNSR
;
A
#
# COMPACT_ATOMS: atom_id res chain seq x y z
N MET A 1 -3.40 -6.91 0.55
CA MET A 1 -4.42 -6.51 1.56
C MET A 1 -5.74 -7.17 1.25
N GLU A 2 -6.42 -7.72 2.25
CA GLU A 2 -7.78 -8.27 2.14
C GLU A 2 -8.81 -7.18 2.46
N VAL A 3 -9.88 -7.07 1.65
CA VAL A 3 -11.02 -6.18 1.89
C VAL A 3 -12.26 -7.02 2.16
N ILE A 4 -12.78 -6.95 3.38
CA ILE A 4 -13.96 -7.70 3.82
C ILE A 4 -15.21 -6.99 3.32
N LYS A 5 -16.09 -7.68 2.59
CA LYS A 5 -17.32 -7.09 2.05
C LYS A 5 -18.51 -7.26 3.00
N LYS A 6 -19.09 -6.16 3.46
CA LYS A 6 -20.31 -6.10 4.30
C LYS A 6 -21.20 -4.94 3.80
N ILE A 7 -21.74 -5.06 2.59
CA ILE A 7 -22.50 -4.01 1.93
C ILE A 7 -23.78 -3.67 2.72
N LEU A 8 -24.00 -2.37 2.96
CA LEU A 8 -25.12 -1.85 3.75
C LEU A 8 -26.39 -1.71 2.87
N THR A 9 -26.97 -2.84 2.47
CA THR A 9 -28.07 -2.91 1.49
C THR A 9 -29.37 -2.26 1.97
N LYS A 10 -29.53 -2.04 3.28
CA LYS A 10 -30.72 -1.36 3.86
C LYS A 10 -30.51 0.16 4.00
N ASN A 11 -29.29 0.67 3.80
CA ASN A 11 -29.00 2.10 3.85
C ASN A 11 -29.59 2.81 2.62
N ASP A 12 -30.14 4.01 2.82
CA ASP A 12 -30.83 4.72 1.74
C ASP A 12 -29.88 5.18 0.63
N CYS A 13 -28.61 5.46 0.93
CA CYS A 13 -27.58 5.76 -0.07
C CYS A 13 -27.38 4.60 -1.04
N TYR A 14 -27.31 3.36 -0.54
CA TYR A 14 -27.20 2.15 -1.36
C TYR A 14 -28.46 1.97 -2.24
N LYS A 15 -29.68 2.18 -1.66
CA LYS A 15 -30.94 2.04 -2.39
C LYS A 15 -31.11 3.07 -3.50
N VAL A 16 -30.68 4.33 -3.26
CA VAL A 16 -30.66 5.38 -4.30
C VAL A 16 -29.68 5.01 -5.41
N GLY A 17 -28.56 4.40 -5.08
CA GLY A 17 -27.64 3.80 -6.04
C GLY A 17 -27.09 4.77 -7.09
N LYS A 18 -26.95 6.07 -6.76
CA LYS A 18 -26.43 7.07 -7.71
C LYS A 18 -25.05 6.67 -8.20
N ALA A 19 -24.89 6.49 -9.50
CA ALA A 19 -23.62 6.09 -10.09
C ALA A 19 -22.55 7.18 -9.95
N MET A 20 -21.29 6.75 -9.74
CA MET A 20 -20.11 7.62 -9.81
C MET A 20 -18.92 6.90 -10.46
N THR A 21 -17.99 7.71 -10.97
CA THR A 21 -16.64 7.26 -11.38
C THR A 21 -15.63 7.87 -10.43
N PRO A 22 -14.80 7.06 -9.73
CA PRO A 22 -13.78 7.55 -8.81
C PRO A 22 -12.77 8.48 -9.49
N LYS A 23 -12.52 9.65 -8.90
CA LYS A 23 -11.53 10.65 -9.32
C LYS A 23 -10.56 11.03 -8.20
N GLY A 24 -10.79 10.54 -6.99
CA GLY A 24 -9.97 10.78 -5.81
C GLY A 24 -10.50 10.02 -4.61
N ILE A 25 -9.92 10.29 -3.45
CA ILE A 25 -10.23 9.64 -2.18
C ILE A 25 -10.40 10.72 -1.11
N VAL A 26 -11.44 10.59 -0.27
CA VAL A 26 -11.55 11.38 0.97
C VAL A 26 -11.37 10.45 2.16
N VAL A 27 -10.41 10.78 3.01
CA VAL A 27 -10.12 10.11 4.27
C VAL A 27 -10.90 10.82 5.37
N HIS A 28 -11.71 10.05 6.09
CA HIS A 28 -12.43 10.53 7.28
C HIS A 28 -11.96 9.78 8.52
N ASP A 29 -12.29 10.30 9.69
CA ASP A 29 -12.41 9.54 10.92
C ASP A 29 -13.80 9.69 11.51
N THR A 30 -14.18 8.75 12.37
CA THR A 30 -15.54 8.67 12.90
C THR A 30 -15.88 9.74 13.93
N GLY A 31 -14.91 10.53 14.39
CA GLY A 31 -15.08 11.56 15.43
C GLY A 31 -15.65 11.03 16.74
N CYS A 32 -15.56 9.73 17.01
CA CYS A 32 -16.11 9.14 18.21
C CYS A 32 -15.31 7.93 18.71
N ASN A 33 -15.15 7.84 20.02
CA ASN A 33 -14.44 6.77 20.71
C ASN A 33 -15.11 5.40 20.50
N ASN A 34 -14.89 4.81 19.33
CA ASN A 34 -15.37 3.47 19.02
C ASN A 34 -14.54 2.80 17.93
N LYS A 35 -13.64 1.92 18.33
CA LYS A 35 -12.75 1.14 17.45
C LYS A 35 -13.47 0.06 16.61
N ASN A 36 -14.71 -0.32 17.01
CA ASN A 36 -15.38 -1.52 16.49
C ASN A 36 -16.24 -1.22 15.25
N VAL A 37 -15.85 -1.76 14.10
CA VAL A 37 -16.55 -1.61 12.83
C VAL A 37 -17.98 -2.20 12.89
N SER A 38 -18.19 -3.33 13.59
CA SER A 38 -19.51 -3.97 13.65
C SER A 38 -20.60 -3.05 14.20
N ARG A 39 -20.24 -2.08 15.06
CA ARG A 39 -21.17 -1.08 15.58
C ARG A 39 -21.67 -0.13 14.48
N TYR A 40 -20.78 0.26 13.58
CA TYR A 40 -21.16 1.11 12.41
C TYR A 40 -21.97 0.29 11.41
N LEU A 41 -21.59 -0.96 11.15
CA LEU A 41 -22.37 -1.84 10.28
C LEU A 41 -23.83 -1.95 10.75
N SER A 42 -24.07 -2.19 12.03
CA SER A 42 -25.44 -2.31 12.57
C SER A 42 -26.18 -0.98 12.61
N SER A 43 -25.53 0.13 12.97
CA SER A 43 -26.18 1.43 13.10
C SER A 43 -26.45 2.09 11.75
N TRP A 44 -25.64 1.84 10.71
CA TRP A 44 -25.81 2.45 9.39
C TRP A 44 -26.57 1.58 8.39
N ASN A 45 -26.71 0.27 8.62
CA ASN A 45 -27.45 -0.62 7.71
C ASN A 45 -28.98 -0.61 7.97
N ARG A 46 -29.61 0.54 7.89
CA ARG A 46 -31.07 0.70 8.08
C ARG A 46 -31.58 1.89 7.30
N SER A 47 -32.88 1.86 7.01
CA SER A 47 -33.59 2.95 6.33
C SER A 47 -33.60 4.21 7.20
N GLY A 48 -33.64 5.39 6.58
CA GLY A 48 -33.59 6.69 7.23
C GLY A 48 -32.18 7.17 7.63
N VAL A 49 -31.15 6.37 7.39
CA VAL A 49 -29.76 6.80 7.60
C VAL A 49 -29.26 7.58 6.38
N THR A 50 -28.92 8.86 6.59
CA THR A 50 -28.54 9.81 5.54
C THR A 50 -27.02 9.97 5.39
N LYS A 51 -26.23 9.04 5.90
CA LYS A 51 -24.77 8.99 5.79
C LYS A 51 -24.30 7.62 5.32
N CYS A 52 -23.28 7.61 4.48
CA CYS A 52 -22.69 6.39 3.96
C CYS A 52 -21.28 6.64 3.41
N VAL A 53 -20.37 5.70 3.64
CA VAL A 53 -19.03 5.67 3.06
C VAL A 53 -18.77 4.32 2.42
N HIS A 54 -17.70 4.20 1.64
CA HIS A 54 -17.37 2.96 0.95
C HIS A 54 -16.75 1.91 1.86
N ALA A 55 -16.06 2.33 2.93
CA ALA A 55 -15.45 1.41 3.88
C ALA A 55 -15.30 2.01 5.27
N PHE A 56 -15.13 1.14 6.25
CA PHE A 56 -14.61 1.46 7.57
C PHE A 56 -13.28 0.74 7.79
N ILE A 57 -12.35 1.39 8.49
CA ILE A 57 -11.08 0.82 8.94
C ILE A 57 -11.06 0.87 10.46
N GLY A 58 -11.02 -0.28 11.11
CA GLY A 58 -11.07 -0.42 12.56
C GLY A 58 -11.07 -1.88 12.97
N ILE A 59 -11.37 -2.17 14.22
CA ILE A 59 -11.41 -3.54 14.73
C ILE A 59 -12.65 -4.26 14.16
N TYR A 60 -12.40 -5.33 13.44
CA TYR A 60 -13.39 -6.29 12.97
C TYR A 60 -12.86 -7.70 13.16
N ASP A 61 -13.63 -8.57 13.83
CA ASP A 61 -13.22 -9.93 14.19
C ASP A 61 -11.82 -9.97 14.88
N GLY A 62 -11.62 -9.05 15.85
CA GLY A 62 -10.43 -9.00 16.71
C GLY A 62 -9.18 -8.36 16.12
N LYS A 63 -9.20 -7.90 14.86
CA LYS A 63 -8.05 -7.25 14.20
C LYS A 63 -8.46 -6.00 13.45
N VAL A 64 -7.52 -5.07 13.24
CA VAL A 64 -7.74 -3.93 12.36
C VAL A 64 -7.91 -4.43 10.92
N SER A 65 -9.01 -4.06 10.30
CA SER A 65 -9.42 -4.56 8.97
C SER A 65 -10.08 -3.45 8.16
N VAL A 66 -10.04 -3.59 6.83
CA VAL A 66 -10.85 -2.80 5.90
C VAL A 66 -12.15 -3.54 5.65
N VAL A 67 -13.28 -2.90 5.97
CA VAL A 67 -14.61 -3.46 5.75
C VAL A 67 -15.38 -2.59 4.76
N GLN A 68 -15.54 -3.09 3.54
CA GLN A 68 -16.27 -2.40 2.47
C GLN A 68 -17.77 -2.44 2.74
N THR A 69 -18.41 -1.27 2.69
CA THR A 69 -19.83 -1.04 3.02
C THR A 69 -20.67 -0.53 1.84
N LEU A 70 -20.04 0.02 0.81
CA LEU A 70 -20.69 0.50 -0.41
C LEU A 70 -19.85 0.09 -1.63
N PRO A 71 -20.46 -0.28 -2.79
CA PRO A 71 -19.73 -0.45 -4.04
C PRO A 71 -19.06 0.87 -4.47
N TYR A 72 -17.83 0.83 -4.94
CA TYR A 72 -17.05 2.03 -5.34
C TYR A 72 -17.65 2.78 -6.55
N THR A 73 -18.60 2.18 -7.24
CA THR A 73 -19.33 2.77 -8.37
C THR A 73 -20.60 3.52 -7.94
N ILE A 74 -20.93 3.50 -6.65
CA ILE A 74 -22.08 4.21 -6.08
C ILE A 74 -21.58 5.42 -5.29
N ALA A 75 -22.14 6.60 -5.54
CA ALA A 75 -21.80 7.85 -4.86
C ALA A 75 -22.14 7.77 -3.35
N PRO A 76 -21.15 8.00 -2.45
CA PRO A 76 -21.35 7.96 -1.00
C PRO A 76 -22.03 9.25 -0.49
N TRP A 77 -22.40 9.27 0.79
CA TRP A 77 -22.96 10.45 1.47
C TRP A 77 -22.14 10.83 2.72
N GLY A 78 -20.82 10.97 2.57
CA GLY A 78 -19.91 11.26 3.68
C GLY A 78 -19.46 12.73 3.76
N CYS A 79 -19.33 13.44 2.62
CA CYS A 79 -18.75 14.79 2.58
C CYS A 79 -19.75 15.94 2.77
N GLY A 80 -21.08 15.69 2.72
CA GLY A 80 -22.05 16.80 2.65
C GLY A 80 -21.87 17.62 1.37
N LYS A 81 -22.02 18.96 1.44
CA LYS A 81 -21.93 19.86 0.29
C LYS A 81 -21.12 21.12 0.67
N GLY A 82 -20.22 21.53 -0.19
CA GLY A 82 -19.49 22.80 -0.13
C GLY A 82 -19.98 23.84 -1.16
N SER A 83 -19.30 24.96 -1.26
CA SER A 83 -19.65 26.09 -2.15
C SER A 83 -19.54 25.76 -3.63
N LYS A 84 -18.65 24.80 -4.01
CA LYS A 84 -18.40 24.39 -5.40
C LYS A 84 -19.06 23.04 -5.76
N GLY A 85 -19.70 22.36 -4.81
CA GLY A 85 -20.30 21.06 -5.03
C GLY A 85 -20.03 20.07 -3.90
N SER A 86 -19.90 18.78 -4.25
CA SER A 86 -19.63 17.74 -3.26
C SER A 86 -18.73 16.63 -3.83
N TYR A 87 -17.73 16.23 -3.07
CA TYR A 87 -16.92 15.05 -3.38
C TYR A 87 -17.68 13.72 -3.23
N ASN A 88 -18.92 13.75 -2.71
CA ASN A 88 -19.81 12.61 -2.82
C ASN A 88 -20.02 12.13 -4.27
N SER A 89 -19.86 13.02 -5.25
CA SER A 89 -20.11 12.69 -6.66
C SER A 89 -18.92 12.03 -7.35
N THR A 90 -17.71 12.07 -6.75
CA THR A 90 -16.47 11.75 -7.48
C THR A 90 -15.39 11.05 -6.63
N HIS A 91 -15.50 11.00 -5.31
CA HIS A 91 -14.43 10.46 -4.47
C HIS A 91 -14.88 9.21 -3.72
N ILE A 92 -14.01 8.20 -3.71
CA ILE A 92 -14.12 7.10 -2.76
C ILE A 92 -13.91 7.68 -1.36
N GLN A 93 -14.73 7.25 -0.40
CA GLN A 93 -14.71 7.76 0.96
C GLN A 93 -14.65 6.61 1.95
N PHE A 94 -13.85 6.72 2.99
CA PHE A 94 -13.81 5.75 4.07
C PHE A 94 -13.54 6.41 5.41
N GLU A 95 -14.01 5.75 6.47
CA GLU A 95 -13.89 6.18 7.85
C GLU A 95 -12.82 5.37 8.57
N CYS A 96 -11.84 6.04 9.18
CA CYS A 96 -11.01 5.44 10.20
C CYS A 96 -11.76 5.45 11.53
N CYS A 97 -12.04 4.29 12.12
CA CYS A 97 -12.69 4.20 13.42
C CYS A 97 -11.77 4.79 14.50
N GLU A 98 -12.16 5.88 15.11
CA GLU A 98 -11.37 6.59 16.10
C GLU A 98 -11.47 5.91 17.48
N ASP A 99 -10.42 6.04 18.28
CA ASP A 99 -10.41 5.69 19.72
C ASP A 99 -10.56 6.95 20.59
N ALA A 100 -10.27 6.81 21.88
CA ALA A 100 -10.22 7.95 22.81
C ALA A 100 -9.02 8.90 22.57
N LYS A 101 -8.34 8.80 21.43
CA LYS A 101 -7.15 9.57 21.02
C LYS A 101 -5.92 9.36 21.91
N ASN A 102 -5.79 8.20 22.52
CA ASN A 102 -4.71 7.89 23.47
C ASN A 102 -4.04 6.52 23.27
N ASP A 103 -4.44 5.72 22.26
CA ASP A 103 -3.85 4.42 21.96
C ASP A 103 -2.98 4.51 20.70
N ALA A 104 -1.69 4.80 20.90
CA ALA A 104 -0.73 4.94 19.81
C ALA A 104 -0.56 3.65 18.99
N GLN A 105 -0.68 2.47 19.62
CA GLN A 105 -0.56 1.19 18.92
C GLN A 105 -1.76 0.95 17.99
N TYR A 106 -2.95 1.27 18.46
CA TYR A 106 -4.17 1.20 17.64
C TYR A 106 -4.13 2.21 16.50
N PHE A 107 -3.76 3.47 16.80
CA PHE A 107 -3.60 4.49 15.77
C PHE A 107 -2.65 4.05 14.66
N GLU A 108 -1.46 3.56 15.03
CA GLU A 108 -0.47 3.10 14.04
C GLU A 108 -1.01 1.97 13.15
N ALA A 109 -1.74 1.02 13.74
CA ALA A 109 -2.37 -0.07 12.99
C ALA A 109 -3.44 0.44 12.01
N VAL A 110 -4.31 1.37 12.42
CA VAL A 110 -5.33 1.97 11.56
C VAL A 110 -4.69 2.84 10.49
N TYR A 111 -3.75 3.70 10.84
CA TYR A 111 -3.04 4.59 9.92
C TYR A 111 -2.33 3.79 8.82
N LYS A 112 -1.55 2.77 9.20
CA LYS A 112 -0.88 1.88 8.25
C LYS A 112 -1.87 1.19 7.32
N THR A 113 -2.97 0.65 7.86
CA THR A 113 -4.02 0.02 7.07
C THR A 113 -4.67 1.00 6.09
N ALA A 114 -4.92 2.25 6.50
CA ALA A 114 -5.47 3.30 5.65
C ALA A 114 -4.51 3.70 4.51
N VAL A 115 -3.22 3.81 4.79
CA VAL A 115 -2.16 4.07 3.80
C VAL A 115 -2.13 2.96 2.75
N GLU A 116 -2.08 1.69 3.18
CA GLU A 116 -2.08 0.53 2.28
C GLU A 116 -3.37 0.46 1.45
N TYR A 117 -4.51 0.76 2.05
CA TYR A 117 -5.81 0.78 1.36
C TYR A 117 -5.86 1.88 0.30
N CYS A 118 -5.40 3.10 0.61
CA CYS A 118 -5.28 4.17 -0.38
C CYS A 118 -4.36 3.79 -1.54
N ALA A 119 -3.23 3.14 -1.29
CA ALA A 119 -2.33 2.68 -2.35
C ALA A 119 -3.01 1.66 -3.29
N VAL A 120 -3.78 0.71 -2.73
CA VAL A 120 -4.58 -0.24 -3.52
C VAL A 120 -5.62 0.49 -4.38
N LEU A 121 -6.34 1.46 -3.82
CA LEU A 121 -7.34 2.25 -4.55
C LEU A 121 -6.71 3.13 -5.63
N CYS A 122 -5.59 3.80 -5.34
CA CYS A 122 -4.84 4.59 -6.32
C CYS A 122 -4.40 3.73 -7.52
N SER A 123 -3.86 2.54 -7.25
CA SER A 123 -3.47 1.60 -8.32
C SER A 123 -4.67 1.12 -9.13
N ALA A 124 -5.77 0.70 -8.46
CA ALA A 124 -6.94 0.14 -9.12
C ALA A 124 -7.69 1.15 -10.00
N TYR A 125 -7.75 2.41 -9.58
CA TYR A 125 -8.49 3.48 -10.27
C TYR A 125 -7.57 4.48 -10.98
N ARG A 126 -6.26 4.26 -11.02
CA ARG A 126 -5.24 5.16 -11.62
C ARG A 126 -5.32 6.57 -11.06
N LEU A 127 -5.51 6.70 -9.76
CA LEU A 127 -5.60 7.98 -9.08
C LEU A 127 -4.22 8.48 -8.68
N PRO A 128 -3.89 9.77 -8.90
CA PRO A 128 -2.67 10.34 -8.35
C PRO A 128 -2.80 10.51 -6.84
N VAL A 129 -1.70 10.38 -6.11
CA VAL A 129 -1.68 10.56 -4.64
C VAL A 129 -2.16 11.96 -4.23
N SER A 130 -1.96 12.98 -5.10
CA SER A 130 -2.47 14.34 -4.89
C SER A 130 -3.99 14.44 -4.87
N SER A 131 -4.73 13.42 -5.34
CA SER A 131 -6.19 13.34 -5.26
C SER A 131 -6.70 12.75 -3.94
N ILE A 132 -5.83 12.42 -3.00
CA ILE A 132 -6.19 12.01 -1.65
C ILE A 132 -6.25 13.26 -0.78
N VAL A 133 -7.40 13.51 -0.20
CA VAL A 133 -7.67 14.62 0.74
C VAL A 133 -8.35 14.10 2.00
N ASP A 134 -8.34 14.85 3.08
CA ASP A 134 -9.28 14.63 4.18
C ASP A 134 -10.52 15.53 4.04
N HIS A 135 -11.45 15.40 4.99
CA HIS A 135 -12.67 16.19 4.98
C HIS A 135 -12.40 17.71 5.12
N LYS A 136 -11.43 18.09 5.95
CA LYS A 136 -11.05 19.49 6.16
C LYS A 136 -10.44 20.10 4.89
N GLU A 137 -9.54 19.38 4.21
CA GLU A 137 -9.00 19.80 2.92
C GLU A 137 -10.10 19.88 1.84
N ALA A 138 -11.02 18.90 1.80
CA ALA A 138 -12.17 18.90 0.89
C ALA A 138 -13.08 20.10 1.12
N HIS A 139 -13.30 20.51 2.41
CA HIS A 139 -14.03 21.73 2.76
C HIS A 139 -13.29 22.98 2.27
N ALA A 140 -11.99 23.10 2.53
CA ALA A 140 -11.18 24.24 2.10
C ALA A 140 -11.18 24.40 0.57
N LEU A 141 -11.25 23.28 -0.18
CA LEU A 141 -11.39 23.27 -1.62
C LEU A 141 -12.82 23.62 -2.12
N GLY A 142 -13.81 23.64 -1.24
CA GLY A 142 -15.20 23.98 -1.53
C GLY A 142 -16.10 22.80 -1.89
N TYR A 143 -15.71 21.56 -1.59
CA TYR A 143 -16.43 20.35 -1.99
C TYR A 143 -16.97 19.50 -0.82
N ALA A 144 -16.88 19.98 0.40
CA ALA A 144 -17.41 19.33 1.58
C ALA A 144 -18.02 20.32 2.58
N SER A 145 -18.83 19.84 3.52
CA SER A 145 -19.21 20.56 4.73
C SER A 145 -18.00 20.75 5.66
N ASN A 146 -18.11 21.60 6.66
CA ASN A 146 -16.99 21.87 7.59
C ASN A 146 -16.94 20.82 8.70
N HIS A 147 -15.89 19.97 8.68
CA HIS A 147 -15.57 18.98 9.70
C HIS A 147 -14.06 18.88 9.89
N GLY A 148 -13.61 18.50 11.10
CA GLY A 148 -12.19 18.38 11.46
C GLY A 148 -11.58 17.05 10.99
N ASP A 149 -12.29 15.94 11.23
CA ASP A 149 -11.88 14.57 10.88
C ASP A 149 -10.40 14.29 11.25
N THR A 150 -9.62 13.76 10.33
CA THR A 150 -8.22 13.38 10.56
C THR A 150 -7.33 14.53 11.03
N ALA A 151 -7.69 15.78 10.77
CA ALA A 151 -6.93 16.95 11.21
C ALA A 151 -6.95 17.15 12.74
N ASP A 152 -7.88 16.50 13.45
CA ASP A 152 -8.00 16.55 14.91
C ASP A 152 -7.39 15.30 15.58
N TRP A 153 -7.14 14.23 14.83
CA TRP A 153 -6.61 12.98 15.36
C TRP A 153 -5.15 12.72 14.95
N PHE A 154 -4.81 12.81 13.64
CA PHE A 154 -3.47 12.49 13.13
C PHE A 154 -2.33 13.30 13.79
N PRO A 155 -2.48 14.63 14.05
CA PRO A 155 -1.40 15.41 14.66
C PRO A 155 -1.01 14.96 16.06
N LEU A 156 -1.92 14.33 16.81
CA LEU A 156 -1.64 13.80 18.15
C LEU A 156 -0.56 12.71 18.11
N PHE A 157 -0.38 12.06 16.97
CA PHE A 157 0.60 11.01 16.74
C PHE A 157 1.68 11.42 15.71
N GLY A 158 1.88 12.74 15.53
CA GLY A 158 2.93 13.28 14.65
C GLY A 158 2.67 13.07 13.16
N LYS A 159 1.42 12.81 12.75
CA LYS A 159 1.00 12.60 11.36
C LYS A 159 0.13 13.76 10.87
N ASN A 160 0.01 13.90 9.56
CA ASN A 160 -0.89 14.83 8.87
C ASN A 160 -1.12 14.34 7.44
N MET A 161 -1.96 15.01 6.65
CA MET A 161 -2.26 14.57 5.29
C MET A 161 -1.05 14.64 4.34
N ASN A 162 -0.06 15.49 4.59
CA ASN A 162 1.17 15.49 3.78
C ASN A 162 2.01 14.24 4.06
N THR A 163 2.19 13.87 5.34
CA THR A 163 2.87 12.61 5.70
C THR A 163 2.07 11.41 5.22
N PHE A 164 0.74 11.44 5.32
CA PHE A 164 -0.13 10.38 4.82
C PHE A 164 0.05 10.14 3.31
N ARG A 165 0.00 11.20 2.50
CA ARG A 165 0.24 11.12 1.05
C ARG A 165 1.66 10.64 0.71
N ALA A 166 2.66 11.08 1.48
CA ALA A 166 4.04 10.61 1.30
C ALA A 166 4.16 9.10 1.60
N ASP A 167 3.51 8.63 2.68
CA ASP A 167 3.48 7.21 3.05
C ASP A 167 2.74 6.37 1.99
N VAL A 168 1.60 6.86 1.44
CA VAL A 168 0.89 6.22 0.32
C VAL A 168 1.77 6.15 -0.93
N GLN A 169 2.49 7.24 -1.26
CA GLN A 169 3.41 7.27 -2.40
C GLN A 169 4.57 6.28 -2.20
N ALA A 170 5.06 6.15 -0.97
CA ALA A 170 6.09 5.17 -0.63
C ALA A 170 5.60 3.74 -0.88
N VAL A 171 4.36 3.41 -0.48
CA VAL A 171 3.74 2.10 -0.77
C VAL A 171 3.57 1.88 -2.27
N LEU A 172 3.11 2.89 -3.02
CA LEU A 172 2.95 2.81 -4.47
C LEU A 172 4.28 2.64 -5.20
N ASN A 173 5.35 3.28 -4.71
CA ASN A 173 6.70 3.11 -5.23
C ASN A 173 7.31 1.76 -4.81
N GLY A 174 6.53 0.91 -4.15
CA GLY A 174 6.98 -0.38 -3.66
C GLY A 174 7.89 -0.28 -2.43
N HIS A 175 7.88 0.85 -1.72
CA HIS A 175 8.46 0.92 -0.38
C HIS A 175 7.44 0.37 0.62
N PRO A 176 7.59 -0.86 1.14
CA PRO A 176 6.69 -1.34 2.19
C PRO A 176 6.90 -0.47 3.43
N THR A 177 5.80 -0.02 4.01
CA THR A 177 5.80 0.56 5.34
C THR A 177 6.43 -0.46 6.30
N ASN A 178 7.70 -0.25 6.61
CA ASN A 178 8.46 -0.87 7.69
C ASN A 178 8.37 -2.40 7.87
N ASN A 179 8.31 -3.19 6.78
CA ASN A 179 8.54 -4.63 6.87
C ASN A 179 10.01 -4.93 6.54
N ALA A 180 10.86 -4.85 7.56
CA ALA A 180 12.17 -5.45 7.48
C ALA A 180 12.00 -6.94 7.15
N ILE A 181 12.66 -7.40 6.08
CA ILE A 181 12.75 -8.83 5.79
C ILE A 181 13.77 -9.47 6.72
N GLU A 182 13.61 -10.76 6.98
CA GLU A 182 14.60 -11.52 7.72
C GLU A 182 15.97 -11.46 7.02
N VAL A 183 17.02 -11.24 7.80
CA VAL A 183 18.39 -11.17 7.30
C VAL A 183 19.05 -12.55 7.46
N ASP A 184 18.57 -13.51 6.67
CA ASP A 184 18.92 -14.93 6.76
C ASP A 184 20.03 -15.37 5.76
N GLY A 185 20.37 -14.48 4.80
CA GLY A 185 21.35 -14.74 3.75
C GLY A 185 20.82 -15.65 2.63
N TYR A 186 19.52 -15.85 2.52
CA TYR A 186 18.88 -16.55 1.40
C TYR A 186 18.12 -15.57 0.52
N PHE A 187 18.31 -15.66 -0.79
CA PHE A 187 17.62 -14.82 -1.76
C PHE A 187 16.33 -15.52 -2.19
N GLY A 188 15.36 -15.56 -1.27
CA GLY A 188 14.04 -16.15 -1.46
C GLY A 188 12.97 -15.15 -1.88
N LYS A 189 11.71 -15.60 -1.86
CA LYS A 189 10.53 -14.82 -2.26
C LYS A 189 10.46 -13.47 -1.55
N ASP A 190 10.75 -13.41 -0.25
CA ASP A 190 10.64 -12.17 0.53
C ASP A 190 11.73 -11.17 0.14
N THR A 191 12.97 -11.65 -0.08
CA THR A 191 14.06 -10.82 -0.60
C THR A 191 13.76 -10.32 -2.02
N ILE A 192 13.15 -11.15 -2.90
CA ILE A 192 12.71 -10.73 -4.23
C ILE A 192 11.63 -9.65 -4.11
N THR A 193 10.59 -9.90 -3.32
CA THR A 193 9.47 -8.97 -3.07
C THR A 193 10.00 -7.61 -2.61
N LYS A 194 10.86 -7.60 -1.60
CA LYS A 194 11.48 -6.37 -1.10
C LYS A 194 12.37 -5.70 -2.15
N THR A 195 13.14 -6.46 -2.93
CA THR A 195 13.96 -5.94 -4.04
C THR A 195 13.08 -5.26 -5.09
N GLN A 196 12.00 -5.92 -5.53
CA GLN A 196 11.05 -5.37 -6.50
C GLN A 196 10.41 -4.08 -6.01
N SER A 197 10.01 -4.07 -4.75
CA SER A 197 9.45 -2.93 -4.04
C SER A 197 10.41 -1.74 -4.03
N VAL A 198 11.63 -1.92 -3.54
CA VAL A 198 12.65 -0.86 -3.44
C VAL A 198 13.08 -0.34 -4.82
N LEU A 199 13.05 -1.18 -5.86
CA LEU A 199 13.44 -0.80 -7.22
C LEU A 199 12.27 -0.25 -8.07
N GLY A 200 11.04 -0.20 -7.53
CA GLY A 200 9.88 0.36 -8.22
C GLY A 200 9.42 -0.46 -9.43
N VAL A 201 9.63 -1.77 -9.41
CA VAL A 201 9.14 -2.69 -10.45
C VAL A 201 7.96 -3.52 -9.94
N ALA A 202 7.25 -4.20 -10.84
CA ALA A 202 6.10 -5.04 -10.48
C ALA A 202 6.44 -6.05 -9.37
N VAL A 203 5.73 -6.00 -8.26
CA VAL A 203 5.96 -6.84 -7.07
C VAL A 203 5.25 -8.18 -7.23
N THR A 204 5.97 -9.18 -7.76
CA THR A 204 5.45 -10.53 -8.00
C THR A 204 6.00 -11.58 -7.03
N GLY A 205 7.10 -11.26 -6.34
CA GLY A 205 7.86 -12.22 -5.54
C GLY A 205 8.57 -13.29 -6.39
N GLN A 206 8.72 -13.06 -7.71
CA GLN A 206 9.26 -14.04 -8.65
C GLN A 206 10.25 -13.42 -9.63
N ILE A 207 11.30 -14.17 -9.96
CA ILE A 207 12.25 -13.95 -11.05
C ILE A 207 12.34 -15.26 -11.83
N LEU A 208 11.70 -15.31 -13.01
CA LEU A 208 11.46 -16.55 -13.71
C LEU A 208 12.38 -16.73 -14.93
N ASN A 209 12.62 -18.01 -15.28
CA ASN A 209 13.29 -18.43 -16.53
C ASN A 209 14.68 -17.83 -16.73
N GLN A 210 15.42 -17.67 -15.64
CA GLN A 210 16.83 -17.27 -15.72
C GLN A 210 17.70 -18.43 -16.23
N PRO A 211 18.82 -18.17 -16.93
CA PRO A 211 19.69 -19.23 -17.42
C PRO A 211 20.20 -20.14 -16.29
N LEU A 212 19.99 -21.43 -16.40
CA LEU A 212 20.43 -22.40 -15.38
C LEU A 212 21.93 -22.32 -15.12
N SER A 213 22.74 -22.04 -16.12
CA SER A 213 24.18 -21.83 -16.00
C SER A 213 24.55 -20.66 -15.06
N ASN A 214 23.64 -19.69 -14.90
CA ASN A 214 23.84 -18.52 -14.04
C ASN A 214 23.57 -18.81 -12.56
N ARG A 215 22.88 -19.91 -12.22
CA ARG A 215 22.55 -20.28 -10.83
C ARG A 215 23.80 -20.34 -9.94
N GLN A 216 24.96 -20.73 -10.48
CA GLN A 216 26.23 -20.77 -9.77
C GLN A 216 26.66 -19.41 -9.20
N TYR A 217 26.19 -18.29 -9.75
CA TYR A 217 26.49 -16.93 -9.29
C TYR A 217 25.56 -16.46 -8.15
N LEU A 218 24.44 -17.17 -7.92
CA LEU A 218 23.51 -16.94 -6.82
C LEU A 218 23.18 -18.27 -6.12
N PRO A 219 24.17 -18.92 -5.45
CA PRO A 219 23.99 -20.25 -4.86
C PRO A 219 22.93 -20.29 -3.76
N ASN A 220 22.65 -19.15 -3.12
CA ASN A 220 21.65 -19.02 -2.07
C ASN A 220 20.26 -18.54 -2.58
N ALA A 221 20.00 -18.63 -3.90
CA ALA A 221 18.66 -18.46 -4.45
C ALA A 221 17.76 -19.61 -3.97
N THR A 222 16.60 -19.25 -3.43
CA THR A 222 15.63 -20.21 -2.91
C THR A 222 14.25 -20.02 -3.62
N SER A 223 13.16 -19.89 -2.86
CA SER A 223 11.82 -19.69 -3.43
C SER A 223 11.72 -18.42 -4.29
N GLY A 224 10.86 -18.44 -5.31
CA GLY A 224 10.64 -17.30 -6.21
C GLY A 224 11.61 -17.21 -7.39
N TRP A 225 12.73 -17.91 -7.41
CA TRP A 225 13.61 -18.06 -8.57
C TRP A 225 13.23 -19.28 -9.40
N SER A 226 13.24 -19.14 -10.72
CA SER A 226 13.14 -20.27 -11.66
C SER A 226 14.27 -20.21 -12.67
N TRP A 227 14.87 -21.37 -12.95
CA TRP A 227 16.04 -21.55 -13.78
C TRP A 227 15.68 -22.44 -14.98
N ALA A 228 16.06 -22.04 -16.18
CA ALA A 228 15.77 -22.76 -17.40
C ALA A 228 17.06 -23.21 -18.09
N ALA A 229 17.05 -24.45 -18.64
CA ALA A 229 18.16 -24.96 -19.44
C ALA A 229 18.14 -24.43 -20.87
N LYS A 230 16.93 -24.10 -21.37
CA LYS A 230 16.64 -23.53 -22.69
C LYS A 230 15.52 -22.50 -22.52
N THR A 231 15.36 -21.58 -23.47
CA THR A 231 14.27 -20.59 -23.49
C THR A 231 14.28 -19.68 -22.25
N TYR A 232 15.26 -18.80 -22.19
CA TYR A 232 15.39 -17.81 -21.10
C TYR A 232 14.47 -16.62 -21.35
N LYS A 233 14.09 -15.95 -20.26
CA LYS A 233 13.37 -14.66 -20.33
C LYS A 233 14.10 -13.61 -19.49
N PRO A 234 14.38 -12.43 -20.03
CA PRO A 234 14.93 -11.34 -19.24
C PRO A 234 13.91 -10.89 -18.20
N SER A 235 14.40 -10.54 -17.01
CA SER A 235 13.59 -10.09 -15.89
C SER A 235 13.74 -8.58 -15.69
N ASP A 236 12.62 -7.86 -15.58
CA ASP A 236 12.63 -6.43 -15.29
C ASP A 236 13.20 -6.13 -13.92
N THR A 237 13.00 -7.04 -12.94
CA THR A 237 13.64 -6.97 -11.63
C THR A 237 15.16 -7.01 -11.75
N VAL A 238 15.69 -7.94 -12.54
CA VAL A 238 17.14 -8.04 -12.74
C VAL A 238 17.68 -6.84 -13.51
N ARG A 239 16.97 -6.32 -14.52
CA ARG A 239 17.35 -5.08 -15.22
C ARG A 239 17.42 -3.90 -14.25
N ALA A 240 16.43 -3.72 -13.40
CA ALA A 240 16.44 -2.66 -12.40
C ALA A 240 17.62 -2.79 -11.42
N MET A 241 17.94 -4.01 -10.98
CA MET A 241 19.13 -4.29 -10.18
C MET A 241 20.41 -3.92 -10.94
N GLN A 242 20.52 -4.29 -12.20
CA GLN A 242 21.68 -3.99 -13.04
C GLN A 242 21.88 -2.50 -13.25
N VAL A 243 20.80 -1.75 -13.49
CA VAL A 243 20.84 -0.27 -13.55
C VAL A 243 21.35 0.31 -12.23
N LEU A 244 20.80 -0.14 -11.08
CA LEU A 244 21.24 0.29 -9.75
C LEU A 244 22.74 0.01 -9.52
N PHE A 245 23.23 -1.13 -9.99
CA PHE A 245 24.64 -1.54 -9.79
C PHE A 245 25.60 -0.97 -10.84
N GLY A 246 25.08 -0.26 -11.85
CA GLY A 246 25.90 0.33 -12.93
C GLY A 246 26.51 -0.71 -13.87
N THR A 247 25.74 -1.76 -14.24
CA THR A 247 26.15 -2.76 -15.24
C THR A 247 25.10 -2.88 -16.34
N GLU A 248 25.43 -3.57 -17.45
CA GLU A 248 24.56 -3.77 -18.61
C GLU A 248 23.20 -4.37 -18.18
N PRO A 249 22.06 -3.73 -18.52
CA PRO A 249 20.73 -4.16 -18.09
C PRO A 249 20.12 -5.21 -19.03
N ASP A 250 20.79 -6.34 -19.22
CA ASP A 250 20.33 -7.45 -20.07
C ASP A 250 19.16 -8.26 -19.45
N GLY A 251 18.91 -8.11 -18.16
CA GLY A 251 17.83 -8.80 -17.41
C GLY A 251 18.18 -10.23 -17.01
N TYR A 252 19.45 -10.65 -17.12
CA TYR A 252 19.91 -11.96 -16.69
C TYR A 252 20.90 -11.84 -15.51
N PHE A 253 20.61 -12.54 -14.41
CA PHE A 253 21.47 -12.52 -13.24
C PHE A 253 22.71 -13.40 -13.48
N GLY A 254 23.75 -12.84 -14.07
CA GLY A 254 24.97 -13.53 -14.43
C GLY A 254 26.19 -13.08 -13.62
N LYS A 255 27.37 -13.50 -14.10
CA LYS A 255 28.67 -13.20 -13.49
C LYS A 255 28.91 -11.69 -13.29
N GLN A 256 28.59 -10.90 -14.30
CA GLN A 256 28.78 -9.44 -14.26
C GLN A 256 27.83 -8.79 -13.24
N THR A 257 26.54 -9.19 -13.23
CA THR A 257 25.55 -8.71 -12.28
C THR A 257 25.99 -9.02 -10.81
N ALA A 258 26.45 -10.25 -10.56
CA ALA A 258 26.92 -10.63 -9.23
C ALA A 258 28.14 -9.81 -8.79
N LYS A 259 29.12 -9.57 -9.69
CA LYS A 259 30.28 -8.71 -9.41
C LYS A 259 29.88 -7.26 -9.16
N ALA A 260 28.99 -6.69 -9.99
CA ALA A 260 28.50 -5.33 -9.84
C ALA A 260 27.72 -5.14 -8.53
N MET A 261 26.88 -6.11 -8.18
CA MET A 261 26.16 -6.13 -6.90
C MET A 261 27.11 -6.18 -5.69
N ARG A 262 28.15 -7.03 -5.73
CA ARG A 262 29.17 -7.08 -4.67
C ARG A 262 29.91 -5.74 -4.55
N LYS A 263 30.31 -5.13 -5.67
CA LYS A 263 30.96 -3.81 -5.70
C LYS A 263 30.04 -2.74 -5.08
N PHE A 264 28.77 -2.72 -5.45
CA PHE A 264 27.77 -1.82 -4.92
C PHE A 264 27.62 -1.94 -3.39
N LEU A 265 27.72 -3.15 -2.87
CA LEU A 265 27.66 -3.45 -1.44
C LEU A 265 28.99 -3.27 -0.70
N GLY A 266 30.04 -2.76 -1.36
CA GLY A 266 31.37 -2.59 -0.77
C GLY A 266 32.11 -3.91 -0.48
N LEU A 267 31.71 -5.01 -1.13
CA LEU A 267 32.28 -6.34 -0.93
C LEU A 267 33.37 -6.62 -1.97
N SER A 268 34.29 -7.54 -1.63
CA SER A 268 35.32 -8.02 -2.57
C SER A 268 34.68 -8.58 -3.85
N THR A 269 35.25 -8.23 -5.01
CA THR A 269 34.83 -8.68 -6.34
C THR A 269 35.70 -9.81 -6.91
N LEU A 270 36.64 -10.35 -6.12
CA LEU A 270 37.46 -11.51 -6.51
C LEU A 270 36.60 -12.72 -6.84
N THR A 271 35.50 -12.91 -6.11
CA THR A 271 34.48 -13.88 -6.46
C THR A 271 33.30 -13.20 -7.15
N ALA A 272 32.65 -13.89 -8.08
CA ALA A 272 31.40 -13.47 -8.71
C ALA A 272 30.17 -14.18 -8.11
N LYS A 273 30.27 -14.70 -6.88
CA LYS A 273 29.17 -15.41 -6.22
C LYS A 273 28.52 -14.52 -5.17
N MET A 274 27.21 -14.44 -5.20
CA MET A 274 26.38 -13.90 -4.13
C MET A 274 26.20 -15.00 -3.08
N ASP A 275 27.25 -15.22 -2.30
CA ASP A 275 27.25 -16.15 -1.16
C ASP A 275 26.32 -15.64 -0.03
N LYS A 276 26.22 -16.43 1.05
CA LYS A 276 25.34 -16.10 2.17
C LYS A 276 25.63 -14.73 2.77
N ALA A 277 26.90 -14.38 2.92
CA ALA A 277 27.32 -13.08 3.45
C ALA A 277 26.94 -11.91 2.51
N ALA A 278 27.08 -12.10 1.19
CA ALA A 278 26.71 -11.09 0.21
C ALA A 278 25.19 -10.90 0.13
N VAL A 279 24.40 -11.96 0.23
CA VAL A 279 22.94 -11.85 0.30
C VAL A 279 22.51 -11.19 1.62
N THR A 280 23.13 -11.52 2.74
CA THR A 280 22.93 -10.83 4.03
C THR A 280 23.19 -9.32 3.92
N ALA A 281 24.26 -8.91 3.25
CA ALA A 281 24.55 -7.49 3.02
C ALA A 281 23.47 -6.82 2.15
N TRP A 282 22.95 -7.52 1.13
CA TRP A 282 21.84 -7.04 0.30
C TRP A 282 20.56 -6.87 1.12
N GLN A 283 20.18 -7.86 1.92
CA GLN A 283 19.01 -7.79 2.80
C GLN A 283 19.10 -6.63 3.80
N LYS A 284 20.27 -6.40 4.41
CA LYS A 284 20.53 -5.24 5.29
C LYS A 284 20.37 -3.93 4.54
N TRP A 285 20.91 -3.85 3.30
CA TRP A 285 20.76 -2.67 2.46
C TRP A 285 19.28 -2.44 2.11
N LEU A 286 18.53 -3.47 1.75
CA LEU A 286 17.09 -3.38 1.48
C LEU A 286 16.29 -2.91 2.71
N ASN A 287 16.64 -3.37 3.91
CA ASN A 287 15.96 -2.99 5.16
C ASN A 287 16.27 -1.55 5.61
N SER A 288 17.27 -0.93 5.02
CA SER A 288 17.60 0.49 5.26
C SER A 288 16.88 1.45 4.30
N ARG A 289 15.94 0.93 3.45
CA ARG A 289 15.24 1.73 2.42
C ARG A 289 13.73 1.79 2.61
#